data_1d079af0c8615bf94d0d6230f84ae890
#
_entry.id   1d079af0c8615bf94d0d6230f84ae890
#
_cell.length_a   1.000
_cell.length_b   1.000
_cell.length_c   1.000
_cell.angle_alpha   90.00
_cell.angle_beta   90.00
_cell.angle_gamma   90.00
#
_symmetry.space_group_name_H-M   'P 1'
#
loop_
_entity.id
_entity.type
_entity.pdbx_description
1 polymer ?
#
loop_
_entity_poly.entity_id
_entity_poly.type
_entity_poly.pdbx_seq_one_letter_code
_entity_poly.pdbx_strand_id
1 'polypeptide(L)'
;MRDFAEKAVNLLDKAYPQAETKLQELLSALEVNNVKIEPSPNGKKTIHFRPADEKWYVSAHMRKKSWIYRMPIHKVSKNTEFPDILGLNGEDLYYIQAGWRASDEATSDGKAAMNTTQPWQVLAWAAVRHGSLHVSLGLLHLNALKPPSLEWRLISEWKQQWPTRQGKKTAQEIAKGHPLGLLAWYLGDGKKSKYSLVYAIQNDEESKPKSIVTEILKEAYRTRYGVFLYLIESDKWAALKNLIPRQRPIHVEFVGYTFLLSYNGSAQASIDFKEQQDAQRCMEFLAQHGVTQVKTTISHKKYFRVYVTTKEILKLAENYQEWRRALKQLAEKHGLQPKTPMLRRLLELAENPPLLSKEKFITKQYD
;
A
#
# COMPACT_ATOMS: atom_id res chain seq x y z
N MET A 1 -15.64 7.59 8.23
CA MET A 1 -14.53 8.07 7.40
C MET A 1 -14.57 9.59 7.22
N ARG A 2 -15.60 10.13 6.60
CA ARG A 2 -15.73 11.59 6.39
C ARG A 2 -15.62 12.40 7.69
N ASP A 3 -16.40 12.05 8.71
CA ASP A 3 -16.35 12.71 10.04
C ASP A 3 -14.95 12.64 10.69
N PHE A 4 -14.24 11.52 10.53
CA PHE A 4 -12.86 11.39 11.00
C PHE A 4 -11.90 12.29 10.21
N ALA A 5 -12.03 12.33 8.89
CA ALA A 5 -11.20 13.20 8.05
C ALA A 5 -11.44 14.68 8.34
N GLU A 6 -12.69 15.10 8.51
CA GLU A 6 -13.04 16.47 8.90
C GLU A 6 -12.47 16.83 10.27
N LYS A 7 -12.54 15.94 11.25
CA LYS A 7 -11.91 16.13 12.57
C LYS A 7 -10.39 16.21 12.48
N ALA A 8 -9.77 15.40 11.63
CA ALA A 8 -8.33 15.44 11.41
C ALA A 8 -7.89 16.76 10.75
N VAL A 9 -8.60 17.23 9.73
CA VAL A 9 -8.35 18.54 9.10
C VAL A 9 -8.49 19.67 10.12
N ASN A 10 -9.56 19.69 10.89
CA ASN A 10 -9.76 20.70 11.94
C ASN A 10 -8.67 20.70 13.02
N LEU A 11 -8.08 19.54 13.33
CA LEU A 11 -6.93 19.46 14.23
C LEU A 11 -5.65 20.01 13.57
N LEU A 12 -5.44 19.73 12.29
CA LEU A 12 -4.32 20.24 11.51
C LEU A 12 -4.38 21.78 11.40
N ASP A 13 -5.52 22.32 11.03
CA ASP A 13 -5.72 23.77 10.88
C ASP A 13 -5.44 24.55 12.18
N LYS A 14 -5.68 23.92 13.33
CA LYS A 14 -5.36 24.50 14.64
C LYS A 14 -3.90 24.31 15.05
N ALA A 15 -3.25 23.26 14.56
CA ALA A 15 -1.91 22.87 14.99
C ALA A 15 -0.82 23.77 14.40
N TYR A 16 -0.91 24.08 13.11
CA TYR A 16 0.13 24.81 12.40
C TYR A 16 0.35 26.23 12.94
N PRO A 17 -0.70 27.10 13.06
CA PRO A 17 -0.52 28.44 13.60
C PRO A 17 0.01 28.44 15.03
N GLN A 18 -0.46 27.50 15.87
CA GLN A 18 0.01 27.39 17.25
C GLN A 18 1.47 26.95 17.35
N ALA A 19 1.92 26.04 16.46
CA ALA A 19 3.30 25.60 16.42
C ALA A 19 4.25 26.74 16.03
N GLU A 20 3.88 27.54 15.04
CA GLU A 20 4.65 28.69 14.60
C GLU A 20 4.77 29.74 15.70
N THR A 21 3.64 30.12 16.32
CA THR A 21 3.62 31.06 17.44
C THR A 21 4.54 30.60 18.57
N LYS A 22 4.44 29.33 18.98
CA LYS A 22 5.29 28.80 20.05
C LYS A 22 6.75 28.73 19.72
N LEU A 23 7.11 28.47 18.46
CA LEU A 23 8.50 28.54 18.02
C LEU A 23 9.03 29.97 18.11
N GLN A 24 8.26 30.96 17.70
CA GLN A 24 8.65 32.36 17.81
C GLN A 24 8.78 32.80 19.27
N GLU A 25 7.84 32.42 20.13
CA GLU A 25 7.92 32.66 21.59
C GLU A 25 9.20 32.07 22.21
N LEU A 26 9.55 30.81 21.82
CA LEU A 26 10.78 30.18 22.30
C LEU A 26 12.02 30.91 21.79
N LEU A 27 12.07 31.30 20.53
CA LEU A 27 13.18 32.05 19.96
C LEU A 27 13.38 33.37 20.69
N SER A 28 12.30 34.16 20.87
CA SER A 28 12.35 35.41 21.61
C SER A 28 12.79 35.21 23.06
N ALA A 29 12.33 34.15 23.73
CA ALA A 29 12.75 33.83 25.08
C ALA A 29 14.23 33.44 25.17
N LEU A 30 14.75 32.77 24.15
CA LEU A 30 16.19 32.44 24.06
C LEU A 30 17.05 33.69 23.87
N GLU A 31 16.63 34.65 23.04
CA GLU A 31 17.34 35.90 22.80
C GLU A 31 17.52 36.74 24.06
N VAL A 32 16.53 36.71 24.97
CA VAL A 32 16.59 37.43 26.25
C VAL A 32 17.00 36.55 27.43
N ASN A 33 17.53 35.37 27.20
CA ASN A 33 17.95 34.37 28.22
C ASN A 33 16.81 33.99 29.21
N ASN A 34 15.55 34.08 28.84
CA ASN A 34 14.39 33.76 29.66
C ASN A 34 13.90 32.32 29.41
N VAL A 35 14.84 31.36 29.35
CA VAL A 35 14.53 29.93 29.14
C VAL A 35 15.13 29.10 30.26
N LYS A 36 14.31 28.33 30.96
CA LYS A 36 14.76 27.32 31.92
C LYS A 36 15.16 26.05 31.17
N ILE A 37 16.34 25.51 31.45
CA ILE A 37 16.86 24.28 30.88
C ILE A 37 16.91 23.24 32.00
N GLU A 38 16.08 22.21 31.89
CA GLU A 38 15.88 21.20 32.92
C GLU A 38 16.07 19.79 32.36
N PRO A 39 16.76 18.88 33.06
CA PRO A 39 16.76 17.47 32.66
C PRO A 39 15.36 16.87 32.84
N SER A 40 14.95 16.00 31.92
CA SER A 40 13.68 15.29 32.07
C SER A 40 13.72 14.35 33.29
N PRO A 41 12.70 14.34 34.14
CA PRO A 41 12.61 13.44 35.28
C PRO A 41 12.75 11.95 34.89
N ASN A 42 12.33 11.60 33.70
CA ASN A 42 12.23 10.21 33.21
C ASN A 42 13.36 9.80 32.25
N GLY A 43 14.32 10.66 31.94
CA GLY A 43 15.29 10.35 30.91
C GLY A 43 16.65 11.00 31.05
N LYS A 44 17.67 10.19 31.24
CA LYS A 44 19.08 10.63 31.36
C LYS A 44 19.64 11.36 30.11
N LYS A 45 18.89 11.40 28.99
CA LYS A 45 19.31 11.97 27.70
C LYS A 45 18.27 12.93 27.11
N THR A 46 17.35 13.38 27.90
CA THR A 46 16.30 14.33 27.47
C THR A 46 16.40 15.60 28.29
N ILE A 47 16.43 16.72 27.62
CA ILE A 47 16.45 18.06 28.20
C ILE A 47 15.18 18.78 27.79
N HIS A 48 14.58 19.53 28.71
CA HIS A 48 13.45 20.38 28.44
C HIS A 48 13.90 21.84 28.40
N PHE A 49 13.51 22.53 27.34
CA PHE A 49 13.63 23.97 27.18
C PHE A 49 12.26 24.59 27.43
N ARG A 50 12.13 25.31 28.52
CA ARG A 50 10.88 25.93 28.93
C ARG A 50 11.05 27.45 28.99
N PRO A 51 10.28 28.24 28.21
CA PRO A 51 10.18 29.67 28.46
C PRO A 51 9.71 29.91 29.90
N ALA A 52 10.33 30.84 30.62
CA ALA A 52 10.16 30.95 32.09
C ALA A 52 8.71 31.18 32.50
N ASP A 53 7.95 31.93 31.69
CA ASP A 53 6.57 32.32 31.92
C ASP A 53 5.55 31.34 31.33
N GLU A 54 6.02 30.23 30.75
CA GLU A 54 5.17 29.30 30.02
C GLU A 54 5.06 27.92 30.68
N LYS A 55 3.90 27.28 30.51
CA LYS A 55 3.66 25.91 30.98
C LYS A 55 4.12 24.82 29.98
N TRP A 56 4.37 25.18 28.74
CA TRP A 56 4.83 24.26 27.72
C TRP A 56 6.37 24.25 27.62
N TYR A 57 6.89 23.22 26.99
CA TYR A 57 8.34 23.07 26.80
C TYR A 57 8.64 22.34 25.50
N VAL A 58 9.85 22.50 24.98
CA VAL A 58 10.42 21.70 23.92
C VAL A 58 11.31 20.65 24.54
N SER A 59 11.09 19.37 24.21
CA SER A 59 11.97 18.29 24.62
C SER A 59 13.04 18.06 23.57
N ALA A 60 14.31 18.09 23.99
CA ALA A 60 15.42 17.66 23.15
C ALA A 60 15.95 16.31 23.66
N HIS A 61 15.88 15.29 22.83
CA HIS A 61 16.38 13.95 23.17
C HIS A 61 17.65 13.64 22.38
N MET A 62 18.74 13.37 23.09
CA MET A 62 20.01 13.02 22.48
C MET A 62 20.04 11.54 22.06
N ARG A 63 20.25 11.28 20.78
CA ARG A 63 20.63 9.98 20.22
C ARG A 63 22.11 9.94 19.87
N LYS A 64 22.66 8.76 19.56
CA LYS A 64 24.10 8.52 19.33
C LYS A 64 24.79 9.56 18.42
N LYS A 65 24.08 10.18 17.47
CA LYS A 65 24.64 11.16 16.51
C LYS A 65 23.70 12.33 16.20
N SER A 66 22.58 12.48 16.89
CA SER A 66 21.59 13.52 16.57
C SER A 66 20.70 13.88 17.75
N TRP A 67 20.14 15.08 17.70
CA TRP A 67 19.10 15.51 18.62
C TRP A 67 17.75 15.38 17.97
N ILE A 68 16.76 14.90 18.71
CA ILE A 68 15.35 14.90 18.33
C ILE A 68 14.66 15.91 19.22
N TYR A 69 14.08 16.92 18.60
CA TYR A 69 13.29 17.93 19.28
C TYR A 69 11.80 17.60 19.13
N ARG A 70 11.07 17.66 20.24
CA ARG A 70 9.62 17.48 20.26
C ARG A 70 8.99 18.65 21.01
N MET A 71 8.07 19.32 20.36
CA MET A 71 7.27 20.36 20.95
C MET A 71 5.81 19.91 20.97
N PRO A 72 5.20 19.67 22.15
CA PRO A 72 3.78 19.40 22.22
C PRO A 72 2.99 20.67 21.87
N ILE A 73 1.96 20.50 21.05
CA ILE A 73 1.04 21.59 20.72
C ILE A 73 -0.13 21.49 21.69
N HIS A 74 -0.10 22.33 22.71
CA HIS A 74 -1.13 22.31 23.76
C HIS A 74 -2.50 22.69 23.20
N LYS A 75 -3.55 22.08 23.76
CA LYS A 75 -4.96 22.25 23.37
C LYS A 75 -5.31 21.68 21.97
N VAL A 76 -4.38 21.04 21.30
CA VAL A 76 -4.66 20.30 20.06
C VAL A 76 -4.65 18.81 20.36
N SER A 77 -5.59 18.40 21.20
CA SER A 77 -5.87 17.00 21.49
C SER A 77 -7.37 16.78 21.62
N LYS A 78 -7.83 15.61 21.25
CA LYS A 78 -9.24 15.24 21.33
C LYS A 78 -9.40 13.74 21.46
N ASN A 79 -10.37 13.32 22.29
CA ASN A 79 -10.91 11.96 22.22
C ASN A 79 -11.89 11.89 21.05
N THR A 80 -11.78 10.87 20.24
CA THR A 80 -12.65 10.66 19.08
C THR A 80 -12.97 9.18 18.95
N GLU A 81 -14.20 8.87 18.56
CA GLU A 81 -14.58 7.51 18.20
C GLU A 81 -14.22 7.23 16.75
N PHE A 82 -13.51 6.15 16.54
CA PHE A 82 -13.24 5.62 15.21
C PHE A 82 -14.06 4.35 15.02
N PRO A 83 -15.02 4.34 14.09
CA PRO A 83 -15.89 3.18 13.90
C PRO A 83 -15.11 1.98 13.37
N ASP A 84 -15.58 0.77 13.65
CA ASP A 84 -15.09 -0.44 12.98
C ASP A 84 -15.55 -0.44 11.52
N ILE A 85 -14.73 0.11 10.65
CA ILE A 85 -15.00 0.21 9.21
C ILE A 85 -14.57 -1.05 8.46
N LEU A 86 -13.77 -1.90 9.09
CA LEU A 86 -13.19 -3.07 8.43
C LEU A 86 -14.03 -4.32 8.68
N GLY A 87 -14.66 -4.44 9.85
CA GLY A 87 -15.42 -5.64 10.24
C GLY A 87 -14.58 -6.91 10.07
N LEU A 88 -13.31 -6.88 10.54
CA LEU A 88 -12.40 -8.01 10.46
C LEU A 88 -12.78 -9.07 11.49
N ASN A 89 -12.58 -10.34 11.15
CA ASN A 89 -12.65 -11.40 12.15
C ASN A 89 -11.49 -11.27 13.17
N GLY A 90 -11.63 -11.92 14.32
CA GLY A 90 -10.65 -11.81 15.40
C GLY A 90 -9.26 -12.31 15.03
N GLU A 91 -9.15 -13.29 14.13
CA GLU A 91 -7.87 -13.86 13.68
C GLU A 91 -7.12 -12.89 12.78
N ASP A 92 -7.76 -12.36 11.73
CA ASP A 92 -7.16 -11.38 10.85
C ASP A 92 -6.71 -10.14 11.63
N LEU A 93 -7.55 -9.67 12.56
CA LEU A 93 -7.25 -8.53 13.42
C LEU A 93 -6.05 -8.78 14.33
N TYR A 94 -5.96 -9.98 14.91
CA TYR A 94 -4.84 -10.40 15.76
C TYR A 94 -3.50 -10.33 15.02
N TYR A 95 -3.41 -10.89 13.82
CA TYR A 95 -2.17 -10.86 13.04
C TYR A 95 -1.78 -9.44 12.58
N ILE A 96 -2.75 -8.63 12.16
CA ILE A 96 -2.49 -7.23 11.77
C ILE A 96 -2.00 -6.42 12.98
N GLN A 97 -2.61 -6.60 14.14
CA GLN A 97 -2.20 -5.94 15.38
C GLN A 97 -0.80 -6.39 15.83
N ALA A 98 -0.48 -7.68 15.69
CA ALA A 98 0.86 -8.19 15.95
C ALA A 98 1.90 -7.53 15.02
N GLY A 99 1.58 -7.36 13.73
CA GLY A 99 2.44 -6.67 12.77
C GLY A 99 2.70 -5.20 13.11
N TRP A 100 1.67 -4.45 13.51
CA TRP A 100 1.84 -3.08 14.00
C TRP A 100 2.67 -3.02 15.26
N ARG A 101 2.46 -3.96 16.20
CA ARG A 101 3.28 -4.05 17.41
C ARG A 101 4.72 -4.44 17.13
N ALA A 102 4.95 -5.29 16.14
CA ALA A 102 6.29 -5.65 15.68
C ALA A 102 7.09 -4.42 15.18
N SER A 103 6.40 -3.41 14.66
CA SER A 103 6.97 -2.19 14.08
C SER A 103 6.83 -0.95 14.98
N ASP A 104 6.00 -0.01 14.54
CA ASP A 104 5.88 1.36 15.07
C ASP A 104 4.98 1.49 16.31
N GLU A 105 4.16 0.47 16.58
CA GLU A 105 3.25 0.54 17.72
C GLU A 105 3.99 0.45 19.07
N ALA A 106 3.69 1.36 19.95
CA ALA A 106 4.21 1.46 21.31
C ALA A 106 3.19 1.04 22.36
N THR A 107 3.56 1.17 23.62
CA THR A 107 2.66 1.03 24.77
C THR A 107 2.64 2.36 25.53
N SER A 108 1.46 2.86 25.86
CA SER A 108 1.25 4.00 26.75
C SER A 108 0.22 3.59 27.79
N ASP A 109 0.62 3.56 29.06
CA ASP A 109 -0.24 3.20 30.20
C ASP A 109 -0.99 1.88 29.99
N GLY A 110 -0.28 0.85 29.48
CA GLY A 110 -0.84 -0.46 29.18
C GLY A 110 -1.73 -0.54 27.94
N LYS A 111 -1.90 0.57 27.23
CA LYS A 111 -2.72 0.67 26.01
C LYS A 111 -1.86 0.72 24.76
N ALA A 112 -2.43 0.30 23.61
CA ALA A 112 -1.78 0.43 22.33
C ALA A 112 -1.68 1.91 21.94
N ALA A 113 -0.48 2.33 21.48
CA ALA A 113 -0.20 3.72 21.13
C ALA A 113 0.67 3.80 19.87
N MET A 114 0.52 4.86 19.11
CA MET A 114 1.32 5.13 17.92
C MET A 114 1.74 6.60 17.87
N ASN A 115 2.98 6.83 17.44
CA ASN A 115 3.47 8.15 17.06
C ASN A 115 3.94 8.10 15.61
N THR A 116 3.43 8.98 14.77
CA THR A 116 3.81 9.02 13.36
C THR A 116 3.72 10.43 12.78
N THR A 117 4.54 10.71 11.78
CA THR A 117 4.45 11.93 10.97
C THR A 117 3.71 11.70 9.65
N GLN A 118 3.19 10.49 9.42
CA GLN A 118 2.55 10.11 8.17
C GLN A 118 1.04 9.95 8.34
N PRO A 119 0.21 10.82 7.72
CA PRO A 119 -1.25 10.79 7.90
C PRO A 119 -1.88 9.45 7.51
N TRP A 120 -1.37 8.79 6.46
CA TRP A 120 -1.89 7.49 6.05
C TRP A 120 -1.69 6.40 7.12
N GLN A 121 -0.58 6.44 7.89
CA GLN A 121 -0.36 5.50 9.00
C GLN A 121 -1.36 5.73 10.13
N VAL A 122 -1.74 6.99 10.38
CA VAL A 122 -2.80 7.31 11.35
C VAL A 122 -4.07 6.56 11.00
N LEU A 123 -4.51 6.66 9.74
CA LEU A 123 -5.72 5.99 9.26
C LEU A 123 -5.59 4.47 9.27
N ALA A 124 -4.47 3.95 8.78
CA ALA A 124 -4.22 2.51 8.71
C ALA A 124 -4.19 1.85 10.10
N TRP A 125 -3.60 2.53 11.07
CA TRP A 125 -3.53 2.03 12.45
C TRP A 125 -4.88 2.20 13.17
N ALA A 126 -5.55 3.36 13.04
CA ALA A 126 -6.86 3.60 13.66
C ALA A 126 -7.92 2.60 13.19
N ALA A 127 -7.86 2.15 11.93
CA ALA A 127 -8.78 1.16 11.40
C ALA A 127 -8.68 -0.21 12.09
N VAL A 128 -7.51 -0.58 12.63
CA VAL A 128 -7.28 -1.86 13.34
C VAL A 128 -7.28 -1.71 14.86
N ARG A 129 -7.32 -0.47 15.36
CA ARG A 129 -7.45 -0.09 16.77
C ARG A 129 -8.68 0.79 16.99
N HIS A 130 -9.76 0.50 16.22
CA HIS A 130 -11.02 1.24 16.25
C HIS A 130 -11.58 1.39 17.67
N GLY A 131 -12.64 2.18 17.84
CA GLY A 131 -13.22 2.57 19.12
C GLY A 131 -12.70 3.93 19.58
N SER A 132 -12.60 4.13 20.87
CA SER A 132 -12.17 5.41 21.43
C SER A 132 -10.66 5.61 21.29
N LEU A 133 -10.28 6.69 20.62
CA LEU A 133 -8.91 7.10 20.41
C LEU A 133 -8.66 8.48 21.01
N HIS A 134 -7.61 8.59 21.83
CA HIS A 134 -7.05 9.90 22.18
C HIS A 134 -6.05 10.32 21.11
N VAL A 135 -6.33 11.40 20.41
CA VAL A 135 -5.48 11.95 19.35
C VAL A 135 -4.92 13.28 19.80
N SER A 136 -3.60 13.43 19.75
CA SER A 136 -2.92 14.70 20.01
C SER A 136 -1.87 14.98 18.94
N LEU A 137 -1.53 16.25 18.77
CA LEU A 137 -0.56 16.72 17.80
C LEU A 137 0.68 17.29 18.48
N GLY A 138 1.81 17.12 17.86
CA GLY A 138 3.07 17.71 18.27
C GLY A 138 3.90 18.09 17.05
N LEU A 139 4.88 18.94 17.26
CA LEU A 139 5.89 19.26 16.25
C LEU A 139 7.12 18.40 16.50
N LEU A 140 7.57 17.69 15.49
CA LEU A 140 8.77 16.89 15.52
C LEU A 140 9.84 17.51 14.61
N HIS A 141 11.02 17.78 15.16
CA HIS A 141 12.18 18.21 14.41
C HIS A 141 13.34 17.24 14.68
N LEU A 142 13.85 16.59 13.63
CA LEU A 142 14.84 15.52 13.79
C LEU A 142 16.28 16.02 13.75
N ASN A 143 16.54 17.08 13.00
CA ASN A 143 17.83 17.75 12.94
C ASN A 143 17.69 19.11 12.23
N ALA A 144 18.72 19.95 12.34
CA ALA A 144 18.74 21.29 11.72
C ALA A 144 18.61 21.29 10.18
N LEU A 145 18.79 20.14 9.53
CA LEU A 145 18.76 20.02 8.06
C LEU A 145 17.38 19.61 7.50
N LYS A 146 16.44 19.23 8.35
CA LYS A 146 15.11 18.81 7.93
C LYS A 146 14.05 19.76 8.47
N PRO A 147 13.05 20.13 7.64
CA PRO A 147 11.94 20.93 8.11
C PRO A 147 11.19 20.24 9.25
N PRO A 148 10.57 20.98 10.15
CA PRO A 148 9.70 20.43 11.18
C PRO A 148 8.57 19.62 10.56
N SER A 149 8.21 18.52 11.20
CA SER A 149 7.12 17.66 10.78
C SER A 149 6.04 17.60 11.85
N LEU A 150 4.79 17.57 11.45
CA LEU A 150 3.70 17.35 12.36
C LEU A 150 3.71 15.89 12.83
N GLU A 151 3.79 15.68 14.15
CA GLU A 151 3.70 14.36 14.77
C GLU A 151 2.28 14.11 15.28
N TRP A 152 1.67 13.05 14.83
CA TRP A 152 0.43 12.52 15.36
C TRP A 152 0.74 11.55 16.48
N ARG A 153 0.04 11.71 17.60
CA ARG A 153 0.13 10.81 18.75
C ARG A 153 -1.26 10.25 19.01
N LEU A 154 -1.37 8.93 18.93
CA LEU A 154 -2.62 8.21 19.11
C LEU A 154 -2.48 7.23 20.27
N ILE A 155 -3.50 7.16 21.11
CA ILE A 155 -3.63 6.15 22.16
C ILE A 155 -5.03 5.56 22.02
N SER A 156 -5.15 4.25 21.85
CA SER A 156 -6.42 3.56 21.78
C SER A 156 -6.85 3.06 23.16
N GLU A 157 -8.12 2.71 23.33
CA GLU A 157 -8.61 2.03 24.52
C GLU A 157 -8.20 0.55 24.58
N TRP A 158 -7.76 -0.02 23.48
CA TRP A 158 -7.33 -1.42 23.44
C TRP A 158 -6.11 -1.62 24.32
N LYS A 159 -6.20 -2.60 25.23
CA LYS A 159 -5.02 -3.04 25.98
C LYS A 159 -3.96 -3.55 25.03
N GLN A 160 -2.71 -3.18 25.27
CA GLN A 160 -1.61 -3.72 24.53
C GLN A 160 -1.38 -5.19 24.91
N GLN A 161 -1.58 -6.09 23.97
CA GLN A 161 -1.41 -7.54 24.20
C GLN A 161 0.05 -7.92 24.46
N TRP A 162 0.99 -7.13 23.93
CA TRP A 162 2.43 -7.35 24.03
C TRP A 162 3.13 -6.11 24.60
N PRO A 163 2.91 -5.74 25.88
CA PRO A 163 3.30 -4.43 26.41
C PRO A 163 4.82 -4.28 26.60
N THR A 164 5.52 -5.36 26.89
CA THR A 164 6.95 -5.35 27.23
C THR A 164 7.84 -5.43 25.97
N ARG A 165 9.16 -5.26 26.18
CA ARG A 165 10.15 -5.50 25.10
C ARG A 165 10.16 -6.96 24.66
N GLN A 166 10.00 -7.91 25.59
CA GLN A 166 9.85 -9.34 25.27
C GLN A 166 8.54 -9.59 24.50
N GLY A 167 7.45 -8.94 24.90
CA GLY A 167 6.18 -9.01 24.17
C GLY A 167 6.32 -8.47 22.74
N LYS A 168 7.10 -7.42 22.49
CA LYS A 168 7.39 -6.96 21.12
C LYS A 168 8.08 -8.05 20.28
N LYS A 169 9.01 -8.81 20.85
CA LYS A 169 9.65 -9.95 20.15
C LYS A 169 8.63 -11.06 19.86
N THR A 170 7.75 -11.37 20.81
CA THR A 170 6.65 -12.32 20.58
C THR A 170 5.76 -11.86 19.43
N ALA A 171 5.38 -10.58 19.38
CA ALA A 171 4.59 -10.03 18.28
C ALA A 171 5.34 -10.13 16.94
N GLN A 172 6.66 -10.00 16.92
CA GLN A 172 7.48 -10.19 15.71
C GLN A 172 7.42 -11.65 15.21
N GLU A 173 7.53 -12.63 16.11
CA GLU A 173 7.43 -14.05 15.72
C GLU A 173 6.03 -14.39 15.19
N ILE A 174 4.98 -13.87 15.83
CA ILE A 174 3.60 -14.02 15.34
C ILE A 174 3.44 -13.39 13.95
N ALA A 175 3.93 -12.17 13.77
CA ALA A 175 3.84 -11.45 12.51
C ALA A 175 4.60 -12.14 11.37
N LYS A 176 5.76 -12.76 11.65
CA LYS A 176 6.51 -13.56 10.67
C LYS A 176 5.73 -14.77 10.16
N GLY A 177 4.92 -15.37 11.02
CA GLY A 177 4.14 -16.57 10.71
C GLY A 177 2.93 -16.35 9.82
N HIS A 178 2.54 -15.09 9.55
CA HIS A 178 1.31 -14.81 8.81
C HIS A 178 1.45 -13.63 7.82
N PRO A 179 0.93 -13.75 6.58
CA PRO A 179 1.03 -12.69 5.56
C PRO A 179 0.47 -11.34 5.99
N LEU A 180 -0.64 -11.29 6.74
CA LEU A 180 -1.21 -10.03 7.26
C LEU A 180 -0.35 -9.41 8.35
N GLY A 181 0.30 -10.21 9.19
CA GLY A 181 1.28 -9.75 10.16
C GLY A 181 2.50 -9.12 9.47
N LEU A 182 3.03 -9.80 8.45
CA LEU A 182 4.11 -9.29 7.62
C LEU A 182 3.73 -8.01 6.89
N LEU A 183 2.49 -7.90 6.37
CA LEU A 183 1.99 -6.69 5.74
C LEU A 183 2.01 -5.51 6.72
N ALA A 184 1.42 -5.67 7.90
CA ALA A 184 1.34 -4.58 8.89
C ALA A 184 2.74 -4.20 9.41
N TRP A 185 3.63 -5.17 9.61
CA TRP A 185 5.02 -4.90 9.97
C TRP A 185 5.75 -4.11 8.88
N TYR A 186 5.56 -4.48 7.61
CA TYR A 186 6.13 -3.73 6.49
C TYR A 186 5.58 -2.29 6.42
N LEU A 187 4.31 -2.09 6.68
CA LEU A 187 3.71 -0.75 6.69
C LEU A 187 4.35 0.17 7.75
N GLY A 188 4.73 -0.37 8.89
CA GLY A 188 5.49 0.37 9.90
C GLY A 188 6.96 0.54 9.49
N ASP A 189 7.78 -0.46 9.73
CA ASP A 189 9.25 -0.40 9.64
C ASP A 189 9.83 -0.78 8.28
N GLY A 190 8.99 -1.27 7.36
CA GLY A 190 9.47 -1.78 6.09
C GLY A 190 9.97 -0.70 5.14
N LYS A 191 10.94 -1.05 4.33
CA LYS A 191 11.37 -0.28 3.17
C LYS A 191 11.51 -1.18 1.95
N LYS A 192 11.35 -0.60 0.76
CA LYS A 192 11.57 -1.30 -0.51
C LYS A 192 13.07 -1.37 -0.80
N SER A 193 13.59 -2.58 -1.04
CA SER A 193 14.84 -2.79 -1.76
C SER A 193 14.59 -3.14 -3.22
N LYS A 194 15.64 -3.29 -4.01
CA LYS A 194 15.52 -3.61 -5.44
C LYS A 194 14.77 -4.93 -5.71
N TYR A 195 14.94 -5.93 -4.84
CA TYR A 195 14.48 -7.31 -5.07
C TYR A 195 13.65 -7.89 -3.92
N SER A 196 13.55 -7.21 -2.79
CA SER A 196 12.91 -7.72 -1.57
C SER A 196 12.20 -6.62 -0.79
N LEU A 197 11.38 -7.03 0.17
CA LEU A 197 10.96 -6.18 1.28
C LEU A 197 11.99 -6.28 2.38
N VAL A 198 12.34 -5.16 2.98
CA VAL A 198 13.31 -5.07 4.07
C VAL A 198 12.60 -4.56 5.31
N TYR A 199 12.82 -5.23 6.43
CA TYR A 199 12.24 -4.92 7.73
C TYR A 199 13.35 -4.51 8.69
N ALA A 200 13.15 -3.39 9.41
CA ALA A 200 14.07 -2.99 10.47
C ALA A 200 13.73 -3.73 11.77
N ILE A 201 14.71 -4.49 12.31
CA ILE A 201 14.57 -5.22 13.56
C ILE A 201 15.74 -4.81 14.48
N GLN A 202 15.49 -3.95 15.46
CA GLN A 202 16.46 -3.61 16.53
C GLN A 202 17.88 -3.20 16.03
N ASN A 203 17.99 -2.48 14.92
CA ASN A 203 19.19 -2.10 14.17
C ASN A 203 19.64 -3.11 13.09
N ASP A 204 19.07 -4.29 13.04
CA ASP A 204 19.25 -5.22 11.93
C ASP A 204 18.11 -5.07 10.90
N GLU A 205 18.39 -5.47 9.68
CA GLU A 205 17.43 -5.51 8.60
C GLU A 205 17.19 -6.95 8.15
N GLU A 206 15.94 -7.36 8.03
CA GLU A 206 15.58 -8.65 7.47
C GLU A 206 15.04 -8.47 6.04
N SER A 207 15.68 -9.12 5.08
CA SER A 207 15.22 -9.14 3.69
C SER A 207 14.24 -10.27 3.46
N LYS A 208 13.09 -9.96 2.86
CA LYS A 208 12.08 -10.95 2.43
C LYS A 208 12.08 -11.07 0.90
N PRO A 209 12.06 -12.29 0.37
CA PRO A 209 12.07 -12.52 -1.07
C PRO A 209 10.75 -12.09 -1.73
N LYS A 210 10.79 -11.83 -3.04
CA LYS A 210 9.60 -11.42 -3.81
C LYS A 210 8.44 -12.41 -3.78
N SER A 211 8.69 -13.69 -3.59
CA SER A 211 7.65 -14.73 -3.47
C SER A 211 6.68 -14.43 -2.32
N ILE A 212 7.19 -13.96 -1.19
CA ILE A 212 6.35 -13.59 -0.03
C ILE A 212 5.48 -12.37 -0.33
N VAL A 213 5.95 -11.44 -1.18
CA VAL A 213 5.15 -10.27 -1.60
C VAL A 213 3.83 -10.71 -2.23
N THR A 214 3.85 -11.74 -3.07
CA THR A 214 2.64 -12.25 -3.73
C THR A 214 1.65 -12.81 -2.71
N GLU A 215 2.12 -13.52 -1.69
CA GLU A 215 1.26 -14.08 -0.63
C GLU A 215 0.69 -12.99 0.26
N ILE A 216 1.51 -12.03 0.68
CA ILE A 216 1.06 -10.84 1.42
C ILE A 216 -0.08 -10.14 0.67
N LEU A 217 0.06 -9.94 -0.64
CA LEU A 217 -0.96 -9.28 -1.45
C LEU A 217 -2.22 -10.13 -1.62
N LYS A 218 -2.10 -11.44 -1.81
CA LYS A 218 -3.27 -12.33 -1.87
C LYS A 218 -4.10 -12.22 -0.59
N GLU A 219 -3.45 -12.32 0.56
CA GLU A 219 -4.10 -12.18 1.86
C GLU A 219 -4.67 -10.77 2.10
N ALA A 220 -3.93 -9.73 1.72
CA ALA A 220 -4.40 -8.36 1.82
C ALA A 220 -5.66 -8.14 0.97
N TYR A 221 -5.71 -8.66 -0.26
CA TYR A 221 -6.91 -8.57 -1.11
C TYR A 221 -8.08 -9.43 -0.61
N ARG A 222 -7.82 -10.49 0.14
CA ARG A 222 -8.85 -11.29 0.80
C ARG A 222 -9.54 -10.50 1.91
N THR A 223 -8.85 -9.57 2.55
CA THR A 223 -9.35 -8.81 3.68
C THR A 223 -9.81 -7.41 3.28
N ARG A 224 -10.77 -6.87 4.02
CA ARG A 224 -11.19 -5.46 3.88
C ARG A 224 -10.04 -4.49 4.18
N TYR A 225 -9.07 -4.91 4.98
CA TYR A 225 -7.91 -4.07 5.29
C TYR A 225 -7.06 -3.74 4.07
N GLY A 226 -6.81 -4.71 3.21
CA GLY A 226 -6.08 -4.45 1.96
C GLY A 226 -6.82 -3.50 1.01
N VAL A 227 -8.14 -3.63 0.92
CA VAL A 227 -8.96 -2.68 0.16
C VAL A 227 -8.88 -1.28 0.76
N PHE A 228 -8.92 -1.17 2.08
CA PHE A 228 -8.78 0.09 2.78
C PHE A 228 -7.41 0.75 2.55
N LEU A 229 -6.32 -0.02 2.61
CA LEU A 229 -4.97 0.46 2.29
C LEU A 229 -4.86 0.97 0.85
N TYR A 230 -5.56 0.34 -0.08
CA TYR A 230 -5.62 0.81 -1.46
C TYR A 230 -6.29 2.19 -1.56
N LEU A 231 -7.36 2.41 -0.82
CA LEU A 231 -8.12 3.68 -0.85
C LEU A 231 -7.37 4.84 -0.20
N ILE A 232 -6.50 4.58 0.77
CA ILE A 232 -5.68 5.63 1.42
C ILE A 232 -4.37 5.92 0.69
N GLU A 233 -4.13 5.30 -0.46
CA GLU A 233 -2.99 5.56 -1.36
C GLU A 233 -1.62 5.65 -0.66
N SER A 234 -1.35 4.71 0.25
CA SER A 234 -0.09 4.66 0.98
C SER A 234 1.10 4.41 0.04
N ASP A 235 2.15 5.21 0.14
CA ASP A 235 3.39 5.05 -0.62
C ASP A 235 4.00 3.65 -0.42
N LYS A 236 3.97 3.13 0.81
CA LYS A 236 4.45 1.78 1.11
C LYS A 236 3.58 0.71 0.47
N TRP A 237 2.26 0.90 0.43
CA TRP A 237 1.35 -0.01 -0.26
C TRP A 237 1.58 0.00 -1.77
N ALA A 238 1.76 1.17 -2.38
CA ALA A 238 2.11 1.31 -3.78
C ALA A 238 3.46 0.65 -4.09
N ALA A 239 4.46 0.83 -3.24
CA ALA A 239 5.76 0.20 -3.38
C ALA A 239 5.69 -1.33 -3.28
N LEU A 240 4.86 -1.87 -2.37
CA LEU A 240 4.62 -3.30 -2.23
C LEU A 240 4.02 -3.89 -3.51
N LYS A 241 2.98 -3.26 -4.06
CA LYS A 241 2.36 -3.69 -5.33
C LYS A 241 3.33 -3.72 -6.50
N ASN A 242 4.25 -2.76 -6.56
CA ASN A 242 5.27 -2.71 -7.60
C ASN A 242 6.33 -3.83 -7.53
N LEU A 243 6.40 -4.56 -6.42
CA LEU A 243 7.26 -5.73 -6.28
C LEU A 243 6.63 -7.02 -6.79
N ILE A 244 5.32 -7.03 -7.09
CA ILE A 244 4.70 -8.18 -7.74
C ILE A 244 5.47 -8.45 -9.04
N PRO A 245 5.99 -9.66 -9.25
CA PRO A 245 6.58 -10.00 -10.54
C PRO A 245 5.52 -9.75 -11.59
N ARG A 246 5.82 -8.90 -12.56
CA ARG A 246 4.98 -8.84 -13.77
C ARG A 246 4.96 -10.25 -14.32
N GLN A 247 3.82 -10.90 -14.24
CA GLN A 247 3.69 -12.27 -14.77
C GLN A 247 4.05 -12.17 -16.25
N ARG A 248 4.98 -13.04 -16.69
CA ARG A 248 5.34 -13.07 -18.11
C ARG A 248 4.07 -13.25 -18.91
N PRO A 249 3.82 -12.43 -19.93
CA PRO A 249 2.63 -12.57 -20.74
C PRO A 249 2.65 -13.97 -21.39
N ILE A 250 1.46 -14.49 -21.66
CA ILE A 250 1.34 -15.75 -22.43
C ILE A 250 1.46 -15.37 -23.88
N HIS A 251 2.29 -16.09 -24.61
CA HIS A 251 2.44 -15.92 -26.05
C HIS A 251 1.30 -16.63 -26.76
N VAL A 252 0.60 -15.92 -27.63
CA VAL A 252 -0.44 -16.47 -28.50
C VAL A 252 0.01 -16.30 -29.94
N GLU A 253 0.40 -17.38 -30.57
CA GLU A 253 0.68 -17.38 -31.99
C GLU A 253 -0.63 -17.51 -32.75
N PHE A 254 -0.91 -16.54 -33.58
CA PHE A 254 -2.14 -16.49 -34.36
C PHE A 254 -1.85 -15.99 -35.78
N VAL A 255 -1.88 -16.91 -36.74
CA VAL A 255 -1.69 -16.66 -38.17
C VAL A 255 -0.51 -15.72 -38.44
N GLY A 256 0.70 -16.11 -37.96
CA GLY A 256 1.94 -15.39 -38.19
C GLY A 256 2.19 -14.16 -37.26
N TYR A 257 1.27 -13.84 -36.39
CA TYR A 257 1.45 -12.82 -35.38
C TYR A 257 1.59 -13.43 -33.97
N THR A 258 2.52 -12.92 -33.16
CA THR A 258 2.72 -13.34 -31.78
C THR A 258 2.19 -12.28 -30.82
N PHE A 259 1.03 -12.51 -30.24
CA PHE A 259 0.43 -11.63 -29.25
C PHE A 259 0.90 -11.98 -27.85
N LEU A 260 1.03 -10.96 -27.00
CA LEU A 260 1.35 -11.09 -25.59
C LEU A 260 0.04 -10.95 -24.79
N LEU A 261 -0.51 -12.07 -24.33
CA LEU A 261 -1.72 -12.11 -23.49
C LEU A 261 -1.34 -11.95 -22.02
N SER A 262 -1.94 -10.99 -21.35
CA SER A 262 -1.73 -10.66 -19.94
C SER A 262 -3.04 -10.40 -19.22
N TYR A 263 -3.02 -10.47 -17.88
CA TYR A 263 -4.15 -10.16 -17.02
C TYR A 263 -3.76 -9.13 -15.97
N ASN A 264 -4.52 -8.05 -15.92
CA ASN A 264 -4.39 -7.01 -14.89
C ASN A 264 -5.80 -6.49 -14.53
N GLY A 265 -6.58 -7.36 -13.85
CA GLY A 265 -8.01 -7.11 -13.61
C GLY A 265 -8.90 -7.34 -14.85
N SER A 266 -8.33 -7.35 -16.06
CA SER A 266 -8.96 -7.73 -17.32
C SER A 266 -7.94 -8.42 -18.22
N ALA A 267 -8.38 -9.34 -19.08
CA ALA A 267 -7.53 -9.95 -20.08
C ALA A 267 -7.23 -8.93 -21.20
N GLN A 268 -5.98 -8.81 -21.56
CA GLN A 268 -5.53 -7.92 -22.64
C GLN A 268 -4.47 -8.65 -23.47
N ALA A 269 -4.58 -8.54 -24.79
CA ALA A 269 -3.53 -8.99 -25.68
C ALA A 269 -2.90 -7.80 -26.39
N SER A 270 -1.60 -7.84 -26.62
CA SER A 270 -0.90 -6.78 -27.33
C SER A 270 0.24 -7.31 -28.17
N ILE A 271 0.55 -6.57 -29.23
CA ILE A 271 1.71 -6.79 -30.09
C ILE A 271 2.37 -5.45 -30.40
N ASP A 272 3.70 -5.41 -30.43
CA ASP A 272 4.48 -4.20 -30.66
C ASP A 272 5.14 -4.24 -32.05
N PHE A 273 5.03 -3.17 -32.80
CA PHE A 273 5.63 -2.98 -34.10
C PHE A 273 6.59 -1.76 -34.11
N LYS A 274 7.66 -1.83 -34.87
CA LYS A 274 8.56 -0.68 -35.07
C LYS A 274 7.95 0.34 -36.01
N GLU A 275 7.27 -0.16 -37.04
CA GLU A 275 6.69 0.66 -38.10
C GLU A 275 5.17 0.76 -37.95
N GLN A 276 4.63 1.94 -38.25
CA GLN A 276 3.19 2.19 -38.19
C GLN A 276 2.41 1.37 -39.21
N GLN A 277 3.00 1.13 -40.37
CA GLN A 277 2.37 0.35 -41.45
C GLN A 277 2.12 -1.10 -41.02
N ASP A 278 3.07 -1.71 -40.28
CA ASP A 278 2.91 -3.07 -39.79
C ASP A 278 1.83 -3.18 -38.71
N ALA A 279 1.72 -2.17 -37.86
CA ALA A 279 0.63 -2.06 -36.91
C ALA A 279 -0.74 -1.96 -37.62
N GLN A 280 -0.80 -1.16 -38.70
CA GLN A 280 -1.99 -1.01 -39.50
C GLN A 280 -2.39 -2.35 -40.19
N ARG A 281 -1.44 -3.05 -40.78
CA ARG A 281 -1.67 -4.39 -41.37
C ARG A 281 -2.19 -5.39 -40.34
N CYS A 282 -1.64 -5.38 -39.14
CA CYS A 282 -2.13 -6.21 -38.05
C CYS A 282 -3.58 -5.87 -37.66
N MET A 283 -3.94 -4.59 -37.63
CA MET A 283 -5.31 -4.18 -37.33
C MET A 283 -6.30 -4.63 -38.43
N GLU A 284 -5.93 -4.49 -39.71
CA GLU A 284 -6.72 -4.96 -40.85
C GLU A 284 -6.90 -6.48 -40.82
N PHE A 285 -5.82 -7.20 -40.50
CA PHE A 285 -5.87 -8.64 -40.28
C PHE A 285 -6.82 -9.01 -39.14
N LEU A 286 -6.75 -8.36 -37.99
CA LEU A 286 -7.66 -8.60 -36.87
C LEU A 286 -9.12 -8.31 -37.26
N ALA A 287 -9.38 -7.25 -38.04
CA ALA A 287 -10.71 -6.93 -38.53
C ALA A 287 -11.28 -8.04 -39.43
N GLN A 288 -10.46 -8.65 -40.31
CA GLN A 288 -10.86 -9.79 -41.14
C GLN A 288 -11.23 -11.01 -40.30
N HIS A 289 -10.70 -11.12 -39.08
CA HIS A 289 -11.00 -12.19 -38.12
C HIS A 289 -12.09 -11.81 -37.10
N GLY A 290 -12.89 -10.77 -37.38
CA GLY A 290 -14.04 -10.37 -36.57
C GLY A 290 -13.72 -9.50 -35.35
N VAL A 291 -12.50 -9.02 -35.21
CA VAL A 291 -12.09 -8.11 -34.13
C VAL A 291 -12.41 -6.68 -34.55
N THR A 292 -13.42 -6.08 -33.94
CA THR A 292 -13.91 -4.76 -34.34
C THR A 292 -13.39 -3.61 -33.47
N GLN A 293 -12.87 -3.91 -32.27
CA GLN A 293 -12.37 -2.91 -31.33
C GLN A 293 -10.90 -3.14 -31.01
N VAL A 294 -10.05 -2.55 -31.83
CA VAL A 294 -8.60 -2.53 -31.62
C VAL A 294 -8.17 -1.13 -31.23
N LYS A 295 -7.29 -1.02 -30.23
CA LYS A 295 -6.71 0.25 -29.83
C LYS A 295 -5.22 0.27 -30.18
N THR A 296 -4.74 1.42 -30.66
CA THR A 296 -3.31 1.64 -30.86
C THR A 296 -2.79 2.69 -29.91
N THR A 297 -1.57 2.51 -29.43
CA THR A 297 -0.85 3.50 -28.63
C THR A 297 0.63 3.49 -29.01
N ILE A 298 1.29 4.62 -28.80
CA ILE A 298 2.76 4.69 -28.89
C ILE A 298 3.34 4.36 -27.52
N SER A 299 4.13 3.29 -27.44
CA SER A 299 4.82 2.91 -26.21
C SER A 299 5.97 3.89 -25.88
N HIS A 300 6.42 3.92 -24.63
CA HIS A 300 7.57 4.72 -24.18
C HIS A 300 8.86 4.47 -24.99
N LYS A 301 8.95 3.33 -25.69
CA LYS A 301 10.08 2.98 -26.55
C LYS A 301 9.85 3.33 -28.03
N LYS A 302 8.85 4.16 -28.34
CA LYS A 302 8.47 4.54 -29.72
C LYS A 302 7.98 3.37 -30.60
N TYR A 303 7.48 2.27 -30.01
CA TYR A 303 6.81 1.21 -30.75
C TYR A 303 5.32 1.51 -30.90
N PHE A 304 4.75 1.14 -32.02
CA PHE A 304 3.30 1.14 -32.26
C PHE A 304 2.71 -0.13 -31.66
N ARG A 305 1.95 0.01 -30.59
CA ARG A 305 1.35 -1.13 -29.90
C ARG A 305 -0.11 -1.26 -30.25
N VAL A 306 -0.47 -2.44 -30.75
CA VAL A 306 -1.85 -2.84 -31.03
C VAL A 306 -2.40 -3.60 -29.82
N TYR A 307 -3.57 -3.19 -29.33
CA TYR A 307 -4.25 -3.80 -28.19
C TYR A 307 -5.55 -4.46 -28.61
N VAL A 308 -5.76 -5.70 -28.14
CA VAL A 308 -7.00 -6.43 -28.23
C VAL A 308 -7.64 -6.49 -26.83
N THR A 309 -8.87 -6.04 -26.71
CA THR A 309 -9.59 -6.00 -25.43
C THR A 309 -10.13 -7.36 -25.02
N THR A 310 -10.50 -7.54 -23.75
CA THR A 310 -11.11 -8.79 -23.23
C THR A 310 -12.29 -9.25 -24.08
N LYS A 311 -13.17 -8.32 -24.47
CA LYS A 311 -14.35 -8.64 -25.31
C LYS A 311 -13.97 -9.27 -26.63
N GLU A 312 -12.95 -8.72 -27.28
CA GLU A 312 -12.49 -9.19 -28.57
C GLU A 312 -11.67 -10.51 -28.44
N ILE A 313 -10.91 -10.65 -27.34
CA ILE A 313 -10.23 -11.92 -27.02
C ILE A 313 -11.24 -13.06 -26.83
N LEU A 314 -12.37 -12.82 -26.19
CA LEU A 314 -13.44 -13.81 -26.03
C LEU A 314 -14.02 -14.23 -27.40
N LYS A 315 -14.24 -13.29 -28.32
CA LYS A 315 -14.68 -13.60 -29.69
C LYS A 315 -13.65 -14.43 -30.45
N LEU A 316 -12.36 -14.10 -30.32
CA LEU A 316 -11.28 -14.89 -30.89
C LEU A 316 -11.25 -16.30 -30.30
N ALA A 317 -11.43 -16.43 -29.01
CA ALA A 317 -11.46 -17.73 -28.34
C ALA A 317 -12.70 -18.57 -28.70
N GLU A 318 -13.81 -17.96 -29.08
CA GLU A 318 -14.98 -18.68 -29.61
C GLU A 318 -14.67 -19.39 -30.93
N ASN A 319 -13.81 -18.83 -31.75
CA ASN A 319 -13.52 -19.32 -33.09
C ASN A 319 -12.15 -20.01 -33.24
N TYR A 320 -11.15 -19.68 -32.38
CA TYR A 320 -9.78 -20.11 -32.56
C TYR A 320 -9.22 -20.83 -31.33
N GLN A 321 -8.65 -22.02 -31.54
CA GLN A 321 -8.17 -22.90 -30.48
C GLN A 321 -6.93 -22.32 -29.76
N GLU A 322 -6.10 -21.59 -30.44
CA GLU A 322 -4.89 -20.95 -29.90
C GLU A 322 -5.27 -19.96 -28.78
N TRP A 323 -6.28 -19.16 -29.01
CA TRP A 323 -6.79 -18.21 -28.03
C TRP A 323 -7.45 -18.89 -26.83
N ARG A 324 -8.16 -20.02 -27.05
CA ARG A 324 -8.73 -20.83 -25.95
C ARG A 324 -7.64 -21.40 -25.05
N ARG A 325 -6.60 -22.01 -25.66
CA ARG A 325 -5.47 -22.56 -24.92
C ARG A 325 -4.77 -21.47 -24.09
N ALA A 326 -4.56 -20.30 -24.67
CA ALA A 326 -3.96 -19.16 -23.99
C ALA A 326 -4.82 -18.64 -22.84
N LEU A 327 -6.17 -18.58 -23.01
CA LEU A 327 -7.08 -18.22 -21.94
C LEU A 327 -7.09 -19.24 -20.80
N LYS A 328 -7.01 -20.54 -21.10
CA LYS A 328 -6.89 -21.59 -20.10
C LYS A 328 -5.60 -21.41 -19.27
N GLN A 329 -4.47 -21.23 -19.94
CA GLN A 329 -3.21 -20.92 -19.25
C GLN A 329 -3.29 -19.64 -18.42
N LEU A 330 -3.99 -18.61 -18.91
CA LEU A 330 -4.21 -17.37 -18.17
C LEU A 330 -5.04 -17.58 -16.92
N ALA A 331 -6.14 -18.35 -17.03
CA ALA A 331 -7.02 -18.67 -15.92
C ALA A 331 -6.32 -19.47 -14.82
N GLU A 332 -5.60 -20.53 -15.21
CA GLU A 332 -4.80 -21.38 -14.31
C GLU A 332 -3.71 -20.54 -13.61
N LYS A 333 -2.97 -19.77 -14.38
CA LYS A 333 -1.85 -18.95 -13.90
C LYS A 333 -2.27 -17.88 -12.90
N HIS A 334 -3.47 -17.30 -13.05
CA HIS A 334 -3.99 -16.25 -12.19
C HIS A 334 -4.98 -16.74 -11.14
N GLY A 335 -5.35 -18.02 -11.12
CA GLY A 335 -6.36 -18.58 -10.24
C GLY A 335 -7.70 -17.83 -10.38
N LEU A 336 -8.12 -17.55 -11.62
CA LEU A 336 -9.29 -16.71 -11.86
C LEU A 336 -10.57 -17.38 -11.34
N GLN A 337 -11.39 -16.60 -10.67
CA GLN A 337 -12.69 -17.04 -10.13
C GLN A 337 -13.84 -16.39 -10.93
N PRO A 338 -14.99 -17.04 -11.10
CA PRO A 338 -16.11 -16.54 -11.90
C PRO A 338 -16.89 -15.41 -11.21
N LYS A 339 -16.19 -14.37 -10.74
CA LYS A 339 -16.75 -13.26 -9.96
C LYS A 339 -17.57 -12.27 -10.79
N THR A 340 -17.35 -12.21 -12.09
CA THR A 340 -18.08 -11.33 -13.00
C THR A 340 -18.59 -12.11 -14.21
N PRO A 341 -19.66 -11.66 -14.92
CA PRO A 341 -20.16 -12.33 -16.12
C PRO A 341 -19.07 -12.54 -17.18
N MET A 342 -18.18 -11.57 -17.35
CA MET A 342 -17.07 -11.63 -18.30
C MET A 342 -16.03 -12.69 -17.90
N LEU A 343 -15.65 -12.78 -16.61
CA LEU A 343 -14.72 -13.81 -16.12
C LEU A 343 -15.36 -15.20 -16.18
N ARG A 344 -16.66 -15.31 -15.91
CA ARG A 344 -17.41 -16.56 -16.08
C ARG A 344 -17.32 -17.05 -17.51
N ARG A 345 -17.62 -16.17 -18.49
CA ARG A 345 -17.52 -16.52 -19.92
C ARG A 345 -16.11 -16.90 -20.34
N LEU A 346 -15.11 -16.22 -19.81
CA LEU A 346 -13.71 -16.53 -20.06
C LEU A 346 -13.35 -17.96 -19.58
N LEU A 347 -13.77 -18.31 -18.37
CA LEU A 347 -13.54 -19.62 -17.78
C LEU A 347 -14.32 -20.72 -18.55
N GLU A 348 -15.57 -20.48 -18.92
CA GLU A 348 -16.38 -21.40 -19.74
C GLU A 348 -15.69 -21.73 -21.06
N LEU A 349 -15.17 -20.72 -21.76
CA LEU A 349 -14.43 -20.92 -23.02
C LEU A 349 -13.09 -21.63 -22.83
N ALA A 350 -12.45 -21.45 -21.66
CA ALA A 350 -11.22 -22.13 -21.32
C ALA A 350 -11.44 -23.62 -21.00
N GLU A 351 -12.56 -23.98 -20.36
CA GLU A 351 -12.87 -25.33 -19.88
C GLU A 351 -13.68 -26.15 -20.90
N ASN A 352 -14.67 -25.53 -21.51
CA ASN A 352 -15.62 -26.18 -22.42
C ASN A 352 -15.58 -25.52 -23.80
N PRO A 353 -14.72 -25.99 -24.71
CA PRO A 353 -14.71 -25.45 -26.06
C PRO A 353 -16.06 -25.74 -26.74
N PRO A 354 -16.71 -24.75 -27.38
CA PRO A 354 -17.89 -25.01 -28.18
C PRO A 354 -17.57 -26.09 -29.21
N LEU A 355 -18.44 -27.07 -29.34
CA LEU A 355 -18.36 -28.09 -30.35
C LEU A 355 -18.27 -27.39 -31.71
N LEU A 356 -17.10 -27.47 -32.35
CA LEU A 356 -16.94 -26.94 -33.69
C LEU A 356 -17.92 -27.69 -34.60
N SER A 357 -18.95 -26.99 -35.09
CA SER A 357 -19.69 -27.44 -36.24
C SER A 357 -18.62 -27.64 -37.38
N LYS A 358 -18.42 -28.89 -37.72
CA LYS A 358 -17.62 -29.23 -38.89
C LYS A 358 -18.33 -28.65 -40.08
N GLU A 359 -17.98 -27.46 -40.52
CA GLU A 359 -18.26 -26.97 -41.87
C GLU A 359 -17.83 -25.52 -41.98
N LYS A 360 -16.61 -25.34 -42.52
CA LYS A 360 -16.19 -24.30 -43.47
C LYS A 360 -14.67 -24.25 -43.57
N PHE A 361 -14.08 -25.38 -44.02
CA PHE A 361 -12.83 -25.32 -44.76
C PHE A 361 -13.20 -25.04 -46.22
N ILE A 362 -13.31 -23.79 -46.57
CA ILE A 362 -13.23 -23.40 -47.98
C ILE A 362 -11.74 -23.33 -48.31
N THR A 363 -11.22 -24.43 -48.86
CA THR A 363 -10.00 -24.45 -49.64
C THR A 363 -10.21 -23.54 -50.85
N LYS A 364 -9.74 -22.31 -50.80
CA LYS A 364 -9.43 -21.56 -52.02
C LYS A 364 -8.04 -22.03 -52.45
N GLN A 365 -8.00 -22.96 -53.40
CA GLN A 365 -6.83 -23.17 -54.28
C GLN A 365 -6.63 -21.86 -55.04
N TYR A 366 -5.42 -21.35 -54.96
CA TYR A 366 -4.93 -20.33 -55.89
C TYR A 366 -4.33 -21.07 -57.06
N ASP A 367 -4.98 -20.93 -58.20
CA ASP A 367 -4.37 -21.06 -59.52
C ASP A 367 -3.55 -19.78 -59.80
#